data_99b7ca16ec9bfd51c9864396c6af819b
#
_entry.id   99b7ca16ec9bfd51c9864396c6af819b
#
_cell.length_a   1.000
_cell.length_b   1.000
_cell.length_c   1.000
_cell.angle_alpha   90.00
_cell.angle_beta   90.00
_cell.angle_gamma   90.00
#
_symmetry.space_group_name_H-M   'P 1'
#
loop_
_entity.id
_entity.type
_entity.pdbx_description
1 polymer ?
#
loop_
_entity_poly.entity_id
_entity_poly.type
_entity_poly.pdbx_seq_one_letter_code
_entity_poly.pdbx_strand_id
1 'polypeptide(L)'
;MTVLIIATLLLILHWILEYRRHSRNVAAIPIRIHVNGTRGKSSVTRLIAAGLRAGGKRTIAKITGTLPRVVLPDGRESAIIRLQGANIIEQKYIFRYAAGEKPDAMVVECMAVNPVFQWITERKFVKSTISVITNCRPDHLDLMGSTVQSVTMSLANTIPVGGVCYTAETHMFSILK
;
A
#
# COMPACT_ATOMS: atom_id res chain seq x y z
N MET A 1 -19.88 -35.08 -10.70
CA MET A 1 -20.43 -34.08 -9.78
C MET A 1 -19.64 -34.00 -8.47
N THR A 2 -19.38 -35.10 -7.78
CA THR A 2 -18.64 -35.16 -6.50
C THR A 2 -17.25 -34.55 -6.58
N VAL A 3 -16.46 -34.84 -7.61
CA VAL A 3 -15.09 -34.29 -7.80
C VAL A 3 -15.12 -32.76 -7.93
N LEU A 4 -16.09 -32.22 -8.67
CA LEU A 4 -16.22 -30.76 -8.84
C LEU A 4 -16.56 -30.07 -7.51
N ILE A 5 -17.46 -30.68 -6.72
CA ILE A 5 -17.82 -30.15 -5.38
C ILE A 5 -16.58 -30.14 -4.47
N ILE A 6 -15.84 -31.26 -4.42
CA ILE A 6 -14.63 -31.35 -3.61
C ILE A 6 -13.59 -30.32 -4.04
N ALA A 7 -13.33 -30.18 -5.35
CA ALA A 7 -12.39 -29.20 -5.88
C ALA A 7 -12.81 -27.76 -5.52
N THR A 8 -14.10 -27.44 -5.63
CA THR A 8 -14.63 -26.11 -5.24
C THR A 8 -14.43 -25.86 -3.75
N LEU A 9 -14.73 -26.83 -2.89
CA LEU A 9 -14.55 -26.69 -1.44
C LEU A 9 -13.07 -26.52 -1.07
N LEU A 10 -12.15 -27.22 -1.73
CA LEU A 10 -10.73 -27.05 -1.53
C LEU A 10 -10.25 -25.65 -1.96
N LEU A 11 -10.74 -25.12 -3.08
CA LEU A 11 -10.44 -23.75 -3.52
C LEU A 11 -10.95 -22.71 -2.53
N ILE A 12 -12.17 -22.86 -2.05
CA ILE A 12 -12.76 -21.96 -1.04
C ILE A 12 -11.93 -22.02 0.25
N LEU A 13 -11.59 -23.20 0.72
CA LEU A 13 -10.76 -23.38 1.90
C LEU A 13 -9.38 -22.73 1.71
N HIS A 14 -8.74 -22.94 0.55
CA HIS A 14 -7.47 -22.32 0.21
C HIS A 14 -7.56 -20.79 0.30
N TRP A 15 -8.59 -20.17 -0.30
CA TRP A 15 -8.79 -18.72 -0.23
C TRP A 15 -9.02 -18.20 1.18
N ILE A 16 -9.79 -18.94 1.99
CA ILE A 16 -10.01 -18.57 3.41
C ILE A 16 -8.69 -18.61 4.18
N LEU A 17 -7.89 -19.65 3.99
CA LEU A 17 -6.60 -19.80 4.65
C LEU A 17 -5.62 -18.71 4.22
N GLU A 18 -5.57 -18.40 2.93
CA GLU A 18 -4.74 -17.34 2.37
C GLU A 18 -5.14 -15.96 2.92
N TYR A 19 -6.45 -15.66 2.95
CA TYR A 19 -6.96 -14.42 3.52
C TYR A 19 -6.63 -14.29 5.01
N ARG A 20 -6.84 -15.36 5.79
CA ARG A 20 -6.50 -15.38 7.23
C ARG A 20 -5.00 -15.20 7.46
N ARG A 21 -4.17 -15.84 6.65
CA ARG A 21 -2.71 -15.69 6.72
C ARG A 21 -2.29 -14.25 6.42
N HIS A 22 -2.82 -13.66 5.34
CA HIS A 22 -2.52 -12.28 5.00
C HIS A 22 -2.97 -11.32 6.10
N SER A 23 -4.20 -11.48 6.61
CA SER A 23 -4.71 -10.64 7.70
C SER A 23 -3.87 -10.71 8.97
N ARG A 24 -3.34 -11.89 9.30
CA ARG A 24 -2.38 -12.04 10.42
C ARG A 24 -1.06 -11.32 10.16
N ASN A 25 -0.52 -11.41 8.95
CA ASN A 25 0.72 -10.72 8.57
C ASN A 25 0.56 -9.20 8.66
N VAL A 26 -0.59 -8.67 8.22
CA VAL A 26 -0.91 -7.24 8.32
C VAL A 26 -1.04 -6.81 9.78
N ALA A 27 -1.77 -7.58 10.60
CA ALA A 27 -1.98 -7.29 12.02
C ALA A 27 -0.69 -7.37 12.86
N ALA A 28 0.30 -8.15 12.41
CA ALA A 28 1.60 -8.26 13.06
C ALA A 28 2.47 -6.99 12.93
N ILE A 29 2.07 -6.03 12.09
CA ILE A 29 2.80 -4.77 11.89
C ILE A 29 1.96 -3.64 12.48
N PRO A 30 2.34 -3.07 13.63
CA PRO A 30 1.48 -2.12 14.36
C PRO A 30 1.24 -0.82 13.59
N ILE A 31 2.31 -0.24 13.02
CA ILE A 31 2.25 1.03 12.28
C ILE A 31 2.34 0.74 10.78
N ARG A 32 1.28 1.03 10.06
CA ARG A 32 1.21 0.84 8.62
C ARG A 32 0.88 2.18 7.96
N ILE A 33 1.83 2.70 7.18
CA ILE A 33 1.71 4.00 6.52
C ILE A 33 1.59 3.77 5.02
N HIS A 34 0.48 4.21 4.43
CA HIS A 34 0.25 4.13 3.00
C HIS A 34 0.44 5.50 2.37
N VAL A 35 1.43 5.64 1.49
CA VAL A 35 1.78 6.91 0.83
C VAL A 35 1.25 6.91 -0.59
N ASN A 36 0.36 7.86 -0.89
CA ASN A 36 -0.21 8.08 -2.22
C ASN A 36 -0.08 9.55 -2.63
N GLY A 37 -0.57 9.88 -3.80
CA GLY A 37 -0.51 11.21 -4.40
C GLY A 37 0.03 11.16 -5.83
N THR A 38 -0.03 12.27 -6.55
CA THR A 38 0.41 12.29 -7.94
C THR A 38 1.92 12.31 -8.07
N ARG A 39 2.63 13.12 -7.29
CA ARG A 39 4.10 13.26 -7.35
C ARG A 39 4.74 13.14 -5.97
N GLY A 40 5.98 12.68 -5.93
CA GLY A 40 6.81 12.67 -4.71
C GLY A 40 6.58 11.45 -3.79
N LYS A 41 5.72 10.49 -4.16
CA LYS A 41 5.44 9.30 -3.34
C LYS A 41 6.69 8.59 -2.86
N SER A 42 7.61 8.24 -3.76
CA SER A 42 8.83 7.48 -3.41
C SER A 42 9.73 8.26 -2.46
N SER A 43 9.90 9.58 -2.67
CA SER A 43 10.71 10.43 -1.81
C SER A 43 10.12 10.54 -0.41
N VAL A 44 8.80 10.79 -0.33
CA VAL A 44 8.09 10.89 0.96
C VAL A 44 8.11 9.55 1.69
N THR A 45 7.93 8.43 0.99
CA THR A 45 8.04 7.08 1.58
C THR A 45 9.42 6.85 2.19
N ARG A 46 10.50 7.23 1.49
CA ARG A 46 11.88 7.12 2.01
C ARG A 46 12.11 8.01 3.21
N LEU A 47 11.67 9.27 3.16
CA LEU A 47 11.84 10.24 4.25
C LEU A 47 11.11 9.79 5.52
N ILE A 48 9.86 9.34 5.40
CA ILE A 48 9.10 8.82 6.53
C ILE A 48 9.81 7.59 7.13
N ALA A 49 10.22 6.66 6.29
CA ALA A 49 10.92 5.46 6.77
C ALA A 49 12.26 5.78 7.42
N ALA A 50 13.02 6.75 6.89
CA ALA A 50 14.28 7.21 7.48
C ALA A 50 14.03 7.90 8.83
N GLY A 51 13.02 8.77 8.93
CA GLY A 51 12.66 9.43 10.17
C GLY A 51 12.24 8.44 11.27
N LEU A 52 11.42 7.44 10.92
CA LEU A 52 11.02 6.39 11.87
C LEU A 52 12.22 5.57 12.35
N ARG A 53 13.17 5.22 11.46
CA ARG A 53 14.42 4.54 11.86
C ARG A 53 15.27 5.41 12.76
N ALA A 54 15.43 6.68 12.43
CA ALA A 54 16.18 7.64 13.29
C ALA A 54 15.53 7.77 14.68
N GLY A 55 14.19 7.65 14.77
CA GLY A 55 13.43 7.58 16.01
C GLY A 55 13.47 6.20 16.70
N GLY A 56 14.35 5.29 16.29
CA GLY A 56 14.54 3.97 16.93
C GLY A 56 13.50 2.91 16.53
N LYS A 57 12.62 3.18 15.54
CA LYS A 57 11.63 2.20 15.06
C LYS A 57 12.24 1.27 14.01
N ARG A 58 12.10 -0.03 14.23
CA ARG A 58 12.44 -1.05 13.21
C ARG A 58 11.46 -0.90 12.04
N THR A 59 11.91 -0.27 10.96
CA THR A 59 11.02 0.16 9.87
C THR A 59 11.41 -0.46 8.54
N ILE A 60 10.43 -1.05 7.86
CA ILE A 60 10.54 -1.51 6.47
C ILE A 60 9.79 -0.53 5.57
N ALA A 61 10.32 -0.24 4.38
CA ALA A 61 9.59 0.52 3.39
C ALA A 61 9.54 -0.20 2.04
N LYS A 62 8.44 -0.02 1.32
CA LYS A 62 8.28 -0.49 -0.06
C LYS A 62 8.15 0.70 -0.99
N ILE A 63 9.05 0.78 -1.95
CA ILE A 63 9.10 1.78 -3.01
C ILE A 63 8.64 1.12 -4.31
N THR A 64 7.82 1.81 -5.10
CA THR A 64 7.22 1.23 -6.31
C THR A 64 7.59 1.93 -7.61
N GLY A 65 8.27 3.06 -7.55
CA GLY A 65 8.67 3.85 -8.73
C GLY A 65 9.39 3.05 -9.82
N THR A 66 10.16 3.71 -10.66
CA THR A 66 10.85 3.10 -11.82
C THR A 66 11.70 1.88 -11.44
N LEU A 67 12.31 1.88 -10.26
CA LEU A 67 13.05 0.76 -9.69
C LEU A 67 12.38 0.34 -8.37
N PRO A 68 11.51 -0.67 -8.39
CA PRO A 68 10.83 -1.11 -7.19
C PRO A 68 11.82 -1.73 -6.19
N ARG A 69 11.72 -1.32 -4.92
CA ARG A 69 12.65 -1.74 -3.87
C ARG A 69 11.95 -1.94 -2.53
N VAL A 70 12.53 -2.82 -1.74
CA VAL A 70 12.28 -2.89 -0.29
C VAL A 70 13.45 -2.24 0.41
N VAL A 71 13.18 -1.31 1.31
CA VAL A 71 14.17 -0.73 2.22
C VAL A 71 14.08 -1.48 3.54
N LEU A 72 15.17 -2.08 3.94
CA LEU A 72 15.29 -2.91 5.14
C LEU A 72 15.41 -2.06 6.42
N PRO A 73 15.27 -2.66 7.61
CA PRO A 73 15.39 -1.92 8.87
C PRO A 73 16.77 -1.25 9.08
N ASP A 74 17.82 -1.81 8.49
CA ASP A 74 19.16 -1.26 8.51
C ASP A 74 19.41 -0.16 7.44
N GLY A 75 18.40 0.13 6.61
CA GLY A 75 18.46 1.11 5.54
C GLY A 75 18.95 0.57 4.19
N ARG A 76 19.44 -0.67 4.12
CA ARG A 76 19.83 -1.29 2.85
C ARG A 76 18.60 -1.48 1.95
N GLU A 77 18.80 -1.38 0.64
CA GLU A 77 17.75 -1.56 -0.35
C GLU A 77 17.92 -2.87 -1.11
N SER A 78 16.84 -3.63 -1.22
CA SER A 78 16.76 -4.84 -2.03
C SER A 78 15.79 -4.63 -3.20
N ALA A 79 16.19 -5.04 -4.40
CA ALA A 79 15.35 -4.92 -5.58
C ALA A 79 14.15 -5.88 -5.51
N ILE A 80 12.98 -5.42 -5.96
CA ILE A 80 11.81 -6.27 -6.20
C ILE A 80 11.82 -6.69 -7.67
N ILE A 81 12.03 -7.98 -7.92
CA ILE A 81 12.02 -8.53 -9.27
C ILE A 81 10.57 -8.76 -9.69
N ARG A 82 10.16 -8.15 -10.81
CA ARG A 82 8.82 -8.24 -11.39
C ARG A 82 8.87 -8.90 -12.76
N LEU A 83 8.75 -10.21 -12.80
CA LEU A 83 8.78 -10.97 -14.06
C LEU A 83 7.55 -10.72 -14.95
N GLN A 84 6.42 -10.35 -14.36
CA GLN A 84 5.14 -10.16 -15.05
C GLN A 84 4.62 -8.71 -14.93
N GLY A 85 5.52 -7.75 -14.67
CA GLY A 85 5.12 -6.35 -14.46
C GLY A 85 4.54 -6.07 -13.07
N ALA A 86 3.99 -4.85 -12.91
CA ALA A 86 3.45 -4.38 -11.64
C ALA A 86 2.06 -5.00 -11.37
N ASN A 87 1.88 -5.63 -10.20
CA ASN A 87 0.62 -6.21 -9.78
C ASN A 87 0.37 -5.94 -8.30
N ILE A 88 -0.86 -5.52 -7.94
CA ILE A 88 -1.24 -5.22 -6.55
C ILE A 88 -1.14 -6.43 -5.60
N ILE A 89 -1.19 -7.66 -6.13
CA ILE A 89 -1.00 -8.88 -5.35
C ILE A 89 0.41 -8.95 -4.74
N GLU A 90 1.39 -8.26 -5.32
CA GLU A 90 2.75 -8.11 -4.78
C GLU A 90 2.72 -7.67 -3.30
N GLN A 91 1.72 -6.89 -2.90
CA GLN A 91 1.56 -6.46 -1.51
C GLN A 91 1.45 -7.65 -0.54
N LYS A 92 0.78 -8.74 -0.93
CA LYS A 92 0.67 -9.94 -0.09
C LYS A 92 2.04 -10.54 0.26
N TYR A 93 2.91 -10.64 -0.75
CA TYR A 93 4.24 -11.21 -0.58
C TYR A 93 5.13 -10.30 0.26
N ILE A 94 5.05 -8.99 0.02
CA ILE A 94 5.81 -7.98 0.77
C ILE A 94 5.38 -7.95 2.24
N PHE A 95 4.06 -7.98 2.53
CA PHE A 95 3.56 -8.04 3.91
C PHE A 95 3.94 -9.35 4.61
N ARG A 96 3.96 -10.47 3.89
CA ARG A 96 4.43 -11.75 4.43
C ARG A 96 5.91 -11.68 4.80
N TYR A 97 6.74 -11.14 3.92
CA TYR A 97 8.16 -10.92 4.18
C TYR A 97 8.35 -9.99 5.38
N ALA A 98 7.71 -8.83 5.35
CA ALA A 98 7.81 -7.83 6.41
C ALA A 98 7.37 -8.39 7.78
N ALA A 99 6.28 -9.15 7.85
CA ALA A 99 5.82 -9.76 9.12
C ALA A 99 6.85 -10.73 9.70
N GLY A 100 7.62 -11.44 8.86
CA GLY A 100 8.74 -12.30 9.30
C GLY A 100 9.87 -11.51 9.96
N GLU A 101 10.09 -10.28 9.52
CA GLU A 101 11.08 -9.36 10.08
C GLU A 101 10.64 -8.67 11.38
N LYS A 102 9.37 -8.80 11.77
CA LYS A 102 8.77 -8.21 12.99
C LYS A 102 9.07 -6.71 13.12
N PRO A 103 8.75 -5.87 12.12
CA PRO A 103 9.00 -4.44 12.20
C PRO A 103 7.97 -3.75 13.11
N ASP A 104 8.35 -2.61 13.70
CA ASP A 104 7.42 -1.70 14.38
C ASP A 104 6.55 -0.95 13.38
N ALA A 105 7.12 -0.66 12.19
CA ALA A 105 6.46 0.13 11.17
C ALA A 105 6.75 -0.38 9.76
N MET A 106 5.75 -0.21 8.88
CA MET A 106 5.90 -0.43 7.45
C MET A 106 5.35 0.78 6.69
N VAL A 107 6.16 1.32 5.79
CA VAL A 107 5.77 2.43 4.91
C VAL A 107 5.65 1.90 3.48
N VAL A 108 4.46 2.03 2.90
CA VAL A 108 4.15 1.46 1.58
C VAL A 108 3.81 2.58 0.60
N GLU A 109 4.54 2.67 -0.48
CA GLU A 109 4.17 3.51 -1.62
C GLU A 109 3.03 2.86 -2.40
N CYS A 110 1.97 3.62 -2.69
CA CYS A 110 0.89 3.16 -3.55
C CYS A 110 1.38 2.96 -4.99
N MET A 111 1.16 1.76 -5.52
CA MET A 111 1.54 1.42 -6.89
C MET A 111 0.36 1.48 -7.87
N ALA A 112 -0.85 1.50 -7.36
CA ALA A 112 -2.05 1.46 -8.18
C ALA A 112 -2.39 2.85 -8.73
N VAL A 113 -2.65 2.92 -10.03
CA VAL A 113 -3.17 4.11 -10.70
C VAL A 113 -4.71 4.04 -10.74
N ASN A 114 -5.25 2.89 -11.13
CA ASN A 114 -6.70 2.68 -11.21
C ASN A 114 -7.36 2.83 -9.83
N PRO A 115 -8.46 3.63 -9.70
CA PRO A 115 -9.13 3.89 -8.42
C PRO A 115 -9.60 2.62 -7.69
N VAL A 116 -10.11 1.63 -8.44
CA VAL A 116 -10.55 0.35 -7.86
C VAL A 116 -9.36 -0.40 -7.25
N PHE A 117 -8.22 -0.40 -7.94
CA PHE A 117 -7.02 -1.06 -7.42
C PHE A 117 -6.39 -0.30 -6.25
N GLN A 118 -6.52 1.03 -6.18
CA GLN A 118 -6.14 1.82 -5.00
C GLN A 118 -6.99 1.41 -3.80
N TRP A 119 -8.32 1.34 -3.97
CA TRP A 119 -9.25 0.89 -2.95
C TRP A 119 -8.96 -0.54 -2.48
N ILE A 120 -8.78 -1.49 -3.42
CA ILE A 120 -8.44 -2.89 -3.10
C ILE A 120 -7.12 -2.94 -2.33
N THR A 121 -6.10 -2.20 -2.78
CA THR A 121 -4.79 -2.16 -2.12
C THR A 121 -4.93 -1.71 -0.68
N GLU A 122 -5.63 -0.62 -0.43
CA GLU A 122 -5.84 -0.12 0.93
C GLU A 122 -6.69 -1.09 1.76
N ARG A 123 -7.88 -1.45 1.28
CA ARG A 123 -8.89 -2.17 2.08
C ARG A 123 -8.56 -3.65 2.30
N LYS A 124 -7.85 -4.27 1.37
CA LYS A 124 -7.60 -5.72 1.40
C LYS A 124 -6.16 -6.06 1.72
N PHE A 125 -5.19 -5.25 1.27
CA PHE A 125 -3.78 -5.62 1.38
C PHE A 125 -3.02 -4.83 2.44
N VAL A 126 -3.13 -3.49 2.49
CA VAL A 126 -2.34 -2.65 3.39
C VAL A 126 -3.04 -2.45 4.73
N LYS A 127 -4.32 -2.10 4.70
CA LYS A 127 -5.13 -1.77 5.88
C LYS A 127 -4.38 -0.79 6.77
N SER A 128 -4.00 0.34 6.20
CA SER A 128 -3.11 1.30 6.84
C SER A 128 -3.71 1.86 8.13
N THR A 129 -2.86 2.27 9.07
CA THR A 129 -3.25 3.02 10.26
C THR A 129 -3.12 4.52 9.99
N ILE A 130 -2.24 4.86 9.05
CA ILE A 130 -1.97 6.23 8.62
C ILE A 130 -1.88 6.23 7.10
N SER A 131 -2.53 7.18 6.45
CA SER A 131 -2.28 7.50 5.04
C SER A 131 -1.58 8.85 4.90
N VAL A 132 -0.84 9.00 3.80
CA VAL A 132 -0.22 10.26 3.41
C VAL A 132 -0.56 10.53 1.96
N ILE A 133 -1.23 11.65 1.68
CA ILE A 133 -1.47 12.16 0.34
C ILE A 133 -0.50 13.30 0.08
N THR A 134 0.48 13.07 -0.79
CA THR A 134 1.55 14.04 -1.03
C THR A 134 1.05 15.31 -1.71
N ASN A 135 0.27 15.18 -2.76
CA ASN A 135 -0.40 16.25 -3.50
C ASN A 135 -1.43 15.67 -4.47
N CYS A 136 -2.34 16.52 -4.94
CA CYS A 136 -3.38 16.23 -5.92
C CYS A 136 -3.17 17.11 -7.16
N ARG A 137 -2.62 16.57 -8.23
CA ARG A 137 -2.36 17.26 -9.50
C ARG A 137 -2.92 16.45 -10.66
N PRO A 138 -3.14 17.05 -11.84
CA PRO A 138 -3.51 16.29 -13.03
C PRO A 138 -2.45 15.22 -13.33
N ASP A 139 -2.87 13.96 -13.34
CA ASP A 139 -2.02 12.80 -13.66
C ASP A 139 -2.93 11.62 -14.02
N HIS A 140 -2.54 10.81 -14.98
CA HIS A 140 -3.30 9.63 -15.42
C HIS A 140 -4.81 9.91 -15.60
N LEU A 141 -5.14 11.00 -16.31
CA LEU A 141 -6.53 11.49 -16.46
C LEU A 141 -7.42 10.49 -17.19
N ASP A 142 -6.85 9.60 -17.98
CA ASP A 142 -7.50 8.49 -18.65
C ASP A 142 -8.06 7.43 -17.66
N LEU A 143 -7.44 7.28 -16.49
CA LEU A 143 -7.79 6.28 -15.49
C LEU A 143 -8.42 6.88 -14.23
N MET A 144 -7.94 8.04 -13.76
CA MET A 144 -8.40 8.67 -12.53
C MET A 144 -9.54 9.68 -12.75
N GLY A 145 -9.86 9.99 -14.02
CA GLY A 145 -10.87 10.98 -14.40
C GLY A 145 -10.26 12.30 -14.87
N SER A 146 -11.06 13.08 -15.62
CA SER A 146 -10.62 14.22 -16.42
C SER A 146 -10.34 15.51 -15.63
N THR A 147 -10.61 15.53 -14.32
CA THR A 147 -10.46 16.73 -13.48
C THR A 147 -9.57 16.45 -12.26
N VAL A 148 -8.99 17.51 -11.68
CA VAL A 148 -8.22 17.40 -10.43
C VAL A 148 -9.09 16.86 -9.29
N GLN A 149 -10.38 17.23 -9.27
CA GLN A 149 -11.34 16.70 -8.30
C GLN A 149 -11.48 15.17 -8.43
N SER A 150 -11.64 14.66 -9.66
CA SER A 150 -11.71 13.21 -9.92
C SER A 150 -10.42 12.49 -9.51
N VAL A 151 -9.25 13.08 -9.82
CA VAL A 151 -7.96 12.57 -9.38
C VAL A 151 -7.90 12.53 -7.85
N THR A 152 -8.34 13.58 -7.17
CA THR A 152 -8.35 13.64 -5.71
C THR A 152 -9.25 12.56 -5.11
N MET A 153 -10.45 12.37 -5.64
CA MET A 153 -11.36 11.29 -5.23
C MET A 153 -10.74 9.90 -5.43
N SER A 154 -10.02 9.72 -6.55
CA SER A 154 -9.25 8.48 -6.79
C SER A 154 -8.20 8.26 -5.70
N LEU A 155 -7.39 9.27 -5.40
CA LEU A 155 -6.35 9.19 -4.38
C LEU A 155 -6.92 8.95 -2.97
N ALA A 156 -8.10 9.51 -2.67
CA ALA A 156 -8.81 9.33 -1.40
C ALA A 156 -9.17 7.86 -1.10
N ASN A 157 -9.20 6.98 -2.12
CA ASN A 157 -9.39 5.54 -1.92
C ASN A 157 -8.31 4.89 -1.03
N THR A 158 -7.18 5.55 -0.82
CA THR A 158 -6.11 5.08 0.07
C THR A 158 -6.18 5.66 1.48
N ILE A 159 -7.22 6.42 1.82
CA ILE A 159 -7.46 6.90 3.18
C ILE A 159 -8.06 5.75 4.00
N PRO A 160 -7.46 5.40 5.16
CA PRO A 160 -7.92 4.29 5.98
C PRO A 160 -9.25 4.61 6.68
N VAL A 161 -10.07 3.58 6.90
CA VAL A 161 -11.23 3.70 7.80
C VAL A 161 -10.76 3.65 9.23
N GLY A 162 -11.12 4.66 10.02
CA GLY A 162 -10.75 4.75 11.43
C GLY A 162 -9.26 5.03 11.68
N GLY A 163 -8.52 5.45 10.64
CA GLY A 163 -7.14 5.90 10.74
C GLY A 163 -7.01 7.41 10.53
N VAL A 164 -5.77 7.87 10.30
CA VAL A 164 -5.45 9.29 10.11
C VAL A 164 -4.88 9.50 8.71
N CYS A 165 -5.28 10.59 8.06
CA CYS A 165 -4.69 11.04 6.80
C CYS A 165 -3.90 12.33 7.02
N TYR A 166 -2.64 12.33 6.61
CA TYR A 166 -1.81 13.54 6.56
C TYR A 166 -1.67 13.99 5.11
N THR A 167 -1.80 15.29 4.89
CA THR A 167 -1.60 15.88 3.57
C THR A 167 -1.07 17.31 3.68
N ALA A 168 -0.27 17.71 2.71
CA ALA A 168 0.11 19.10 2.48
C ALA A 168 -0.79 19.75 1.41
N GLU A 169 -1.79 19.01 0.89
CA GLU A 169 -2.73 19.53 -0.10
C GLU A 169 -3.71 20.51 0.54
N THR A 170 -3.79 21.71 0.00
CA THR A 170 -4.65 22.78 0.52
C THR A 170 -5.88 23.01 -0.37
N HIS A 171 -5.70 22.98 -1.69
CA HIS A 171 -6.76 23.30 -2.65
C HIS A 171 -7.86 22.24 -2.71
N MET A 172 -7.47 20.96 -2.57
CA MET A 172 -8.40 19.83 -2.63
C MET A 172 -8.71 19.24 -1.24
N PHE A 173 -8.34 19.95 -0.18
CA PHE A 173 -8.49 19.47 1.20
C PHE A 173 -9.93 19.11 1.57
N SER A 174 -10.91 19.86 1.07
CA SER A 174 -12.34 19.61 1.31
C SER A 174 -12.82 18.24 0.79
N ILE A 175 -12.14 17.68 -0.23
CA ILE A 175 -12.46 16.36 -0.79
C ILE A 175 -11.78 15.25 0.01
N LEU A 176 -10.63 15.53 0.63
CA LEU A 176 -9.86 14.55 1.42
C LEU A 176 -10.36 14.44 2.87
N LYS A 177 -11.16 15.38 3.33
CA LYS A 177 -11.75 15.43 4.67
C LYS A 177 -12.99 14.53 4.78
#